data_4bc8e409b4a532c8a3f86e80a56913d1
#
_entry.id   4bc8e409b4a532c8a3f86e80a56913d1
#
_cell.length_a   1.000
_cell.length_b   1.000
_cell.length_c   1.000
_cell.angle_alpha   90.00
_cell.angle_beta   90.00
_cell.angle_gamma   90.00
#
_symmetry.space_group_name_H-M   'P 1'
#
loop_
_entity.id
_entity.type
_entity.pdbx_description
1 polymer ?
#
loop_
_entity_poly.entity_id
_entity_poly.type
_entity_poly.pdbx_seq_one_letter_code
_entity_poly.pdbx_strand_id
1 'polypeptide(L)'
;MSIKIIRRTQSLCPTCLNVIPAELYENENVIYLRKRCESHGEFEDIYWTDAELYRLFEARDALLGVHLPKTAIATGTPAEVEERGCPFDCGLCVRHESATTLAIIDVTERCNLRCPTCFAAAGGGKDPNAEEIKAVIDRLSKLRPKPAGIQFSGGEPTLRDDLAELVAYAKRRFEHVEVNTNGLRLAESAEYCRELETAGLSVFYLQFDGIGPQPYETLRGKNLWDVKKQAIENHRRAGERPAIVLVPTVVRGVNDGQIGEIIKFAAANADVVRGVNFQPVSLCGRTSFDVSRRVTIPDVLHAAEQQTSFLKATDFFPASIMSLFITSWGGPPVGCHFCCGAVSYLIVGDSHKSGKGGKRSKMPTPAPITRYLNVERLARGYARKLQRKQEISTLDVLKSVKPRLLLSPHFLLDAFRLKSKKYDDISALHFKLLLVGAMHFMDAFNFDLERVRRCVIHYGLPDGRVVPFCAYNNIHRGS
;
A
#
# COMPACT_ATOMS: atom_id res chain seq x y z
N MET A 1 -32.04 12.55 14.47
CA MET A 1 -30.63 12.80 14.78
C MET A 1 -30.08 13.82 13.79
N SER A 2 -29.24 14.76 14.20
CA SER A 2 -28.78 15.83 13.33
C SER A 2 -27.63 15.36 12.47
N ILE A 3 -27.76 15.44 11.15
CA ILE A 3 -26.66 15.27 10.19
C ILE A 3 -25.61 16.35 10.49
N LYS A 4 -24.36 15.95 10.70
CA LYS A 4 -23.24 16.85 10.94
C LYS A 4 -22.33 16.88 9.72
N ILE A 5 -22.30 18.00 9.00
CA ILE A 5 -21.36 18.21 7.89
C ILE A 5 -19.94 18.32 8.47
N ILE A 6 -19.02 17.48 7.96
CA ILE A 6 -17.61 17.47 8.35
C ILE A 6 -16.84 18.46 7.46
N ARG A 7 -16.95 18.30 6.12
CA ARG A 7 -16.31 19.19 5.15
C ARG A 7 -16.95 19.10 3.77
N ARG A 8 -16.68 20.10 2.95
CA ARG A 8 -17.04 20.11 1.53
C ARG A 8 -15.82 19.76 0.70
N THR A 9 -16.03 19.07 -0.42
CA THR A 9 -14.98 18.63 -1.35
C THR A 9 -15.55 18.61 -2.79
N GLN A 10 -14.77 18.08 -3.71
CA GLN A 10 -15.18 17.74 -5.07
C GLN A 10 -15.01 16.23 -5.30
N SER A 11 -15.88 15.68 -6.11
CA SER A 11 -15.93 14.26 -6.43
C SER A 11 -16.23 14.05 -7.90
N LEU A 12 -16.23 12.80 -8.36
CA LEU A 12 -16.69 12.42 -9.71
C LEU A 12 -18.12 11.98 -9.68
N CYS A 13 -18.87 12.33 -10.72
CA CYS A 13 -20.14 11.65 -11.01
C CYS A 13 -19.84 10.20 -11.45
N PRO A 14 -20.41 9.15 -10.83
CA PRO A 14 -20.13 7.77 -11.21
C PRO A 14 -20.54 7.42 -12.65
N THR A 15 -21.43 8.19 -13.25
CA THR A 15 -21.97 7.93 -14.59
C THR A 15 -21.19 8.67 -15.69
N CYS A 16 -20.98 9.99 -15.54
CA CYS A 16 -20.34 10.79 -16.60
C CYS A 16 -18.90 11.22 -16.27
N LEU A 17 -18.40 10.86 -15.10
CA LEU A 17 -17.08 11.21 -14.58
C LEU A 17 -16.80 12.72 -14.47
N ASN A 18 -17.78 13.60 -14.67
CA ASN A 18 -17.60 15.02 -14.44
C ASN A 18 -17.31 15.30 -12.96
N VAL A 19 -16.48 16.31 -12.72
CA VAL A 19 -16.23 16.80 -11.36
C VAL A 19 -17.44 17.57 -10.86
N ILE A 20 -17.97 17.17 -9.72
CA ILE A 20 -19.17 17.73 -9.08
C ILE A 20 -18.88 18.06 -7.61
N PRO A 21 -19.59 19.07 -7.04
CA PRO A 21 -19.54 19.32 -5.61
C PRO A 21 -19.97 18.10 -4.79
N ALA A 22 -19.29 17.88 -3.68
CA ALA A 22 -19.59 16.82 -2.75
C ALA A 22 -19.38 17.29 -1.30
N GLU A 23 -20.03 16.61 -0.37
CA GLU A 23 -19.83 16.87 1.04
C GLU A 23 -19.69 15.56 1.83
N LEU A 24 -18.83 15.59 2.83
CA LEU A 24 -18.71 14.55 3.84
C LEU A 24 -19.58 14.95 5.03
N TYR A 25 -20.39 14.03 5.49
CA TYR A 25 -21.21 14.22 6.67
C TYR A 25 -21.23 12.97 7.55
N GLU A 26 -21.44 13.18 8.82
CA GLU A 26 -21.57 12.13 9.85
C GLU A 26 -23.05 11.87 10.15
N ASN A 27 -23.40 10.59 10.14
CA ASN A 27 -24.66 10.09 10.63
C ASN A 27 -24.42 8.75 11.36
N GLU A 28 -24.87 8.62 12.61
CA GLU A 28 -24.77 7.40 13.42
C GLU A 28 -23.34 6.79 13.47
N ASN A 29 -22.33 7.64 13.72
CA ASN A 29 -20.91 7.27 13.76
C ASN A 29 -20.32 6.77 12.41
N VAL A 30 -21.04 6.93 11.31
CA VAL A 30 -20.57 6.63 9.95
C VAL A 30 -20.41 7.93 9.18
N ILE A 31 -19.34 8.02 8.39
CA ILE A 31 -19.10 9.15 7.50
C ILE A 31 -19.48 8.73 6.09
N TYR A 32 -20.34 9.52 5.48
CA TYR A 32 -20.83 9.38 4.12
C TYR A 32 -20.28 10.47 3.21
N LEU A 33 -20.15 10.17 1.93
CA LEU A 33 -19.91 11.12 0.87
C LEU A 33 -21.18 11.25 0.04
N ARG A 34 -21.77 12.46 0.05
CA ARG A 34 -22.97 12.80 -0.73
C ARG A 34 -22.62 13.80 -1.82
N LYS A 35 -23.21 13.63 -3.00
CA LYS A 35 -22.97 14.47 -4.18
C LYS A 35 -24.16 14.45 -5.12
N ARG A 36 -24.30 15.51 -5.94
CA ARG A 36 -25.38 15.64 -6.92
C ARG A 36 -24.83 16.04 -8.27
N CYS A 37 -25.18 15.26 -9.28
CA CYS A 37 -24.95 15.58 -10.68
C CYS A 37 -26.25 16.13 -11.29
N GLU A 38 -26.17 17.23 -12.02
CA GLU A 38 -27.35 17.83 -12.66
C GLU A 38 -28.03 16.87 -13.64
N SER A 39 -27.23 16.06 -14.37
CA SER A 39 -27.73 15.12 -15.38
C SER A 39 -28.08 13.73 -14.83
N HIS A 40 -27.51 13.31 -13.68
CA HIS A 40 -27.62 11.93 -13.22
C HIS A 40 -28.14 11.79 -11.79
N GLY A 41 -28.58 12.91 -11.16
CA GLY A 41 -29.19 12.89 -9.83
C GLY A 41 -28.21 12.78 -8.67
N GLU A 42 -28.73 12.26 -7.57
CA GLU A 42 -27.99 12.17 -6.29
C GLU A 42 -27.29 10.82 -6.14
N PHE A 43 -26.11 10.88 -5.55
CA PHE A 43 -25.30 9.71 -5.18
C PHE A 43 -24.82 9.85 -3.75
N GLU A 44 -24.83 8.73 -3.05
CA GLU A 44 -24.29 8.61 -1.70
C GLU A 44 -23.55 7.29 -1.54
N ASP A 45 -22.43 7.33 -0.84
CA ASP A 45 -21.66 6.13 -0.52
C ASP A 45 -21.00 6.26 0.86
N ILE A 46 -20.70 5.13 1.48
CA ILE A 46 -19.93 5.09 2.71
C ILE A 46 -18.50 5.52 2.43
N TYR A 47 -18.06 6.57 3.12
CA TYR A 47 -16.69 7.05 3.02
C TYR A 47 -15.79 6.45 4.11
N TRP A 48 -16.34 6.29 5.35
CA TRP A 48 -15.61 5.77 6.50
C TRP A 48 -16.59 5.26 7.57
N THR A 49 -16.50 4.01 7.97
CA THR A 49 -17.52 3.35 8.82
C THR A 49 -17.39 3.63 10.32
N ASP A 50 -16.44 4.47 10.76
CA ASP A 50 -16.24 4.83 12.16
C ASP A 50 -15.73 6.26 12.30
N ALA A 51 -16.59 7.18 12.70
CA ALA A 51 -16.24 8.59 12.83
C ALA A 51 -15.28 8.87 14.01
N GLU A 52 -15.18 8.01 15.01
CA GLU A 52 -14.21 8.16 16.10
C GLU A 52 -12.81 7.81 15.60
N LEU A 53 -12.67 6.72 14.87
CA LEU A 53 -11.40 6.37 14.18
C LEU A 53 -11.02 7.41 13.14
N TYR A 54 -11.98 8.02 12.43
CA TYR A 54 -11.70 9.12 11.49
C TYR A 54 -10.99 10.27 12.20
N ARG A 55 -11.57 10.75 13.32
CA ARG A 55 -10.99 11.83 14.12
C ARG A 55 -9.63 11.45 14.72
N LEU A 56 -9.47 10.21 15.16
CA LEU A 56 -8.19 9.71 15.66
C LEU A 56 -7.12 9.71 14.56
N PHE A 57 -7.46 9.26 13.35
CA PHE A 57 -6.54 9.22 12.23
C PHE A 57 -6.18 10.62 11.73
N GLU A 58 -7.15 11.54 11.66
CA GLU A 58 -6.93 12.95 11.36
C GLU A 58 -5.95 13.60 12.36
N ALA A 59 -6.20 13.39 13.66
CA ALA A 59 -5.33 13.91 14.73
C ALA A 59 -3.91 13.30 14.65
N ARG A 60 -3.78 12.01 14.34
CA ARG A 60 -2.48 11.34 14.18
C ARG A 60 -1.73 11.82 12.93
N ASP A 61 -2.42 12.08 11.83
CA ASP A 61 -1.83 12.65 10.61
C ASP A 61 -1.32 14.08 10.88
N ALA A 62 -2.10 14.87 11.59
CA ALA A 62 -1.72 16.23 12.01
C ALA A 62 -0.47 16.26 12.91
N LEU A 63 -0.23 15.21 13.73
CA LEU A 63 0.98 15.11 14.56
C LEU A 63 2.27 15.07 13.75
N LEU A 64 2.23 14.49 12.57
CA LEU A 64 3.40 14.39 11.69
C LEU A 64 3.76 15.77 11.12
N GLY A 65 2.78 16.69 11.03
CA GLY A 65 3.00 18.08 10.63
C GLY A 65 3.74 18.21 9.29
N VAL A 66 3.59 17.20 8.45
CA VAL A 66 4.37 17.10 7.23
C VAL A 66 3.80 18.07 6.23
N HIS A 67 4.23 19.33 6.32
CA HIS A 67 4.22 20.23 5.18
C HIS A 67 5.19 19.64 4.17
N LEU A 68 4.66 18.78 3.32
CA LEU A 68 5.44 18.09 2.32
C LEU A 68 6.02 19.12 1.36
N PRO A 69 7.27 18.97 1.00
CA PRO A 69 7.78 19.71 -0.14
C PRO A 69 6.92 19.33 -1.34
N LYS A 70 6.24 20.30 -1.93
CA LYS A 70 5.58 20.14 -3.22
C LYS A 70 6.61 19.51 -4.14
N THR A 71 6.25 18.44 -4.84
CA THR A 71 7.16 17.87 -5.81
C THR A 71 7.50 18.95 -6.81
N ALA A 72 8.71 19.46 -6.74
CA ALA A 72 9.21 20.28 -7.82
C ALA A 72 9.39 19.31 -8.99
N ILE A 73 8.51 19.40 -9.99
CA ILE A 73 8.70 18.73 -11.26
C ILE A 73 9.98 19.32 -11.83
N ALA A 74 11.10 18.58 -11.67
CA ALA A 74 12.39 18.98 -12.22
C ALA A 74 12.47 18.65 -13.71
N THR A 75 11.40 18.81 -14.44
CA THR A 75 11.39 18.64 -15.89
C THR A 75 10.37 19.58 -16.48
N GLY A 76 10.83 20.68 -16.99
CA GLY A 76 10.30 21.69 -17.85
C GLY A 76 9.24 21.33 -18.88
N THR A 77 8.15 20.80 -18.46
CA THR A 77 6.85 21.02 -19.05
C THR A 77 5.90 21.16 -17.87
N PRO A 78 5.60 22.40 -17.43
CA PRO A 78 4.31 22.63 -16.82
C PRO A 78 3.30 22.02 -17.80
N ALA A 79 2.27 21.33 -17.30
CA ALA A 79 1.09 21.16 -18.11
C ALA A 79 0.62 22.56 -18.48
N GLU A 80 1.12 23.08 -19.60
CA GLU A 80 0.66 24.31 -20.21
C GLU A 80 -0.72 24.01 -20.72
N VAL A 81 -1.69 24.65 -20.12
CA VAL A 81 -3.10 24.62 -20.42
C VAL A 81 -3.84 23.54 -19.62
N GLU A 82 -4.41 23.96 -18.49
CA GLU A 82 -5.50 23.26 -17.86
C GLU A 82 -6.75 23.38 -18.74
N GLU A 83 -6.95 22.47 -19.68
CA GLU A 83 -8.16 22.44 -20.50
C GLU A 83 -9.39 21.99 -19.67
N ARG A 84 -9.21 20.99 -18.82
CA ARG A 84 -10.27 20.37 -18.02
C ARG A 84 -10.04 20.44 -16.52
N GLY A 85 -8.83 20.80 -16.08
CA GLY A 85 -8.44 20.89 -14.69
C GLY A 85 -8.21 19.52 -14.01
N CYS A 86 -7.94 19.56 -12.68
CA CYS A 86 -7.75 18.36 -11.88
C CYS A 86 -9.10 17.62 -11.69
N PRO A 87 -9.18 16.28 -11.88
CA PRO A 87 -8.09 15.32 -12.07
C PRO A 87 -7.81 14.91 -13.52
N PHE A 88 -8.40 15.58 -14.51
CA PHE A 88 -8.31 15.18 -15.92
C PHE A 88 -6.94 15.49 -16.54
N ASP A 89 -6.35 16.66 -16.22
CA ASP A 89 -5.05 17.09 -16.74
C ASP A 89 -3.90 16.65 -15.80
N CYS A 90 -4.04 15.43 -15.19
CA CYS A 90 -3.08 14.94 -14.24
C CYS A 90 -1.71 14.67 -14.87
N GLY A 91 -0.67 15.17 -14.20
CA GLY A 91 0.74 15.02 -14.56
C GLY A 91 1.66 15.54 -13.46
N LEU A 92 1.23 15.48 -12.18
CA LEU A 92 1.89 16.13 -11.03
C LEU A 92 1.97 17.66 -11.21
N CYS A 93 0.83 18.28 -11.43
CA CYS A 93 0.68 19.71 -11.59
C CYS A 93 0.96 20.48 -10.27
N VAL A 94 1.00 21.82 -10.36
CA VAL A 94 1.22 22.73 -9.20
C VAL A 94 0.19 22.59 -8.06
N ARG A 95 -0.95 21.96 -8.33
CA ARG A 95 -2.00 21.68 -7.34
C ARG A 95 -1.77 20.38 -6.56
N HIS A 96 -0.80 19.55 -6.99
CA HIS A 96 -0.45 18.33 -6.28
C HIS A 96 0.36 18.66 -5.01
N GLU A 97 0.01 18.06 -3.88
CA GLU A 97 0.49 18.47 -2.55
C GLU A 97 1.46 17.47 -1.93
N SER A 98 1.85 16.42 -2.65
CA SER A 98 2.76 15.39 -2.16
C SER A 98 3.77 14.96 -3.20
N ALA A 99 4.83 14.26 -2.76
CA ALA A 99 5.81 13.66 -3.64
C ALA A 99 5.44 12.20 -3.97
N THR A 100 5.91 11.70 -5.11
CA THR A 100 5.81 10.29 -5.44
C THR A 100 6.67 9.47 -4.47
N THR A 101 6.04 8.63 -3.66
CA THR A 101 6.75 7.67 -2.80
C THR A 101 6.96 6.35 -3.53
N LEU A 102 5.91 5.84 -4.19
CA LEU A 102 5.95 4.63 -5.00
C LEU A 102 5.49 4.96 -6.43
N ALA A 103 6.34 4.67 -7.40
CA ALA A 103 6.02 4.78 -8.81
C ALA A 103 5.61 3.42 -9.37
N ILE A 104 4.51 3.35 -10.12
CA ILE A 104 4.00 2.13 -10.76
C ILE A 104 4.20 2.23 -12.27
N ILE A 105 4.58 1.13 -12.89
CA ILE A 105 4.63 0.98 -14.34
C ILE A 105 3.82 -0.26 -14.73
N ASP A 106 2.84 -0.11 -15.59
CA ASP A 106 2.19 -1.23 -16.23
C ASP A 106 3.09 -1.73 -17.36
N VAL A 107 3.70 -2.90 -17.15
CA VAL A 107 4.68 -3.47 -18.09
C VAL A 107 4.06 -4.41 -19.11
N THR A 108 2.82 -4.82 -18.90
CA THR A 108 2.06 -5.69 -19.83
C THR A 108 0.55 -5.53 -19.58
N GLU A 109 -0.23 -5.64 -20.63
CA GLU A 109 -1.68 -5.78 -20.53
C GLU A 109 -2.13 -7.24 -20.53
N ARG A 110 -1.25 -8.18 -20.88
CA ARG A 110 -1.54 -9.62 -20.86
C ARG A 110 -1.70 -10.12 -19.43
N CYS A 111 -2.66 -11.03 -19.24
CA CYS A 111 -2.84 -11.73 -17.98
C CYS A 111 -3.31 -13.17 -18.24
N ASN A 112 -2.80 -14.13 -17.47
CA ASN A 112 -3.21 -15.54 -17.51
C ASN A 112 -4.43 -15.85 -16.61
N LEU A 113 -5.07 -14.81 -16.05
CA LEU A 113 -6.34 -14.87 -15.35
C LEU A 113 -7.36 -13.90 -15.96
N ARG A 114 -8.66 -14.26 -15.86
CA ARG A 114 -9.79 -13.39 -16.20
C ARG A 114 -10.66 -13.13 -14.99
N CYS A 115 -10.06 -12.49 -13.98
CA CYS A 115 -10.72 -12.25 -12.69
C CYS A 115 -12.04 -11.50 -12.85
N PRO A 116 -13.13 -11.95 -12.21
CA PRO A 116 -14.39 -11.20 -12.12
C PRO A 116 -14.19 -9.80 -11.51
N THR A 117 -13.20 -9.68 -10.61
CA THR A 117 -12.83 -8.40 -10.00
C THR A 117 -11.39 -8.09 -10.32
N CYS A 118 -11.18 -7.04 -11.16
CA CYS A 118 -9.86 -6.61 -11.60
C CYS A 118 -9.89 -5.11 -11.92
N PHE A 119 -9.29 -4.29 -11.08
CA PHE A 119 -9.30 -2.82 -11.28
C PHE A 119 -8.55 -2.39 -12.56
N ALA A 120 -7.58 -3.19 -13.02
CA ALA A 120 -6.86 -2.95 -14.27
C ALA A 120 -7.67 -3.35 -15.52
N ALA A 121 -8.77 -4.11 -15.36
CA ALA A 121 -9.53 -4.71 -16.48
C ALA A 121 -8.64 -5.48 -17.48
N ALA A 122 -7.48 -5.96 -17.05
CA ALA A 122 -6.45 -6.59 -17.88
C ALA A 122 -7.00 -7.73 -18.76
N GLY A 123 -6.37 -7.94 -19.89
CA GLY A 123 -6.71 -9.05 -20.79
C GLY A 123 -6.64 -8.75 -22.28
N GLY A 124 -6.18 -7.60 -22.71
CA GLY A 124 -5.97 -7.24 -24.13
C GLY A 124 -5.06 -6.04 -24.26
N GLY A 125 -4.46 -5.85 -25.42
CA GLY A 125 -3.63 -4.70 -25.71
C GLY A 125 -2.22 -5.06 -26.19
N LYS A 126 -1.46 -4.03 -26.59
CA LYS A 126 -0.08 -4.16 -27.01
C LYS A 126 0.85 -3.86 -25.84
N ASP A 127 1.69 -4.84 -25.50
CA ASP A 127 2.72 -4.64 -24.48
C ASP A 127 3.73 -3.55 -24.91
N PRO A 128 4.11 -2.66 -24.00
CA PRO A 128 5.24 -1.78 -24.24
C PRO A 128 6.52 -2.63 -24.37
N ASN A 129 7.41 -2.22 -25.28
CA ASN A 129 8.70 -2.88 -25.41
C ASN A 129 9.65 -2.52 -24.26
N ALA A 130 10.77 -3.24 -24.14
CA ALA A 130 11.72 -3.04 -23.05
C ALA A 130 12.29 -1.61 -23.00
N GLU A 131 12.57 -1.01 -24.16
CA GLU A 131 13.16 0.33 -24.25
C GLU A 131 12.15 1.42 -23.83
N GLU A 132 10.87 1.27 -24.16
CA GLU A 132 9.81 2.15 -23.69
C GLU A 132 9.71 2.11 -22.16
N ILE A 133 9.74 0.90 -21.56
CA ILE A 133 9.71 0.74 -20.11
C ILE A 133 10.96 1.33 -19.45
N LYS A 134 12.16 1.08 -20.01
CA LYS A 134 13.42 1.66 -19.51
C LYS A 134 13.40 3.19 -19.56
N ALA A 135 12.84 3.78 -20.63
CA ALA A 135 12.68 5.23 -20.75
C ALA A 135 11.75 5.80 -19.64
N VAL A 136 10.68 5.09 -19.28
CA VAL A 136 9.81 5.47 -18.15
C VAL A 136 10.58 5.38 -16.83
N ILE A 137 11.32 4.28 -16.59
CA ILE A 137 12.16 4.11 -15.39
C ILE A 137 13.16 5.27 -15.25
N ASP A 138 13.82 5.65 -16.35
CA ASP A 138 14.80 6.74 -16.37
C ASP A 138 14.17 8.09 -16.03
N ARG A 139 12.98 8.39 -16.56
CA ARG A 139 12.24 9.63 -16.24
C ARG A 139 11.85 9.66 -14.77
N LEU A 140 11.27 8.56 -14.25
CA LEU A 140 10.87 8.47 -12.84
C LEU A 140 12.07 8.63 -11.89
N SER A 141 13.24 8.13 -12.25
CA SER A 141 14.47 8.27 -11.44
C SER A 141 14.98 9.72 -11.35
N LYS A 142 14.56 10.58 -12.29
CA LYS A 142 14.92 12.01 -12.34
C LYS A 142 13.96 12.90 -11.54
N LEU A 143 12.83 12.39 -11.07
CA LEU A 143 11.92 13.16 -10.22
C LEU A 143 12.63 13.65 -8.95
N ARG A 144 12.22 14.83 -8.47
CA ARG A 144 12.75 15.43 -7.24
C ARG A 144 11.60 15.90 -6.33
N PRO A 145 11.50 15.36 -5.11
CA PRO A 145 12.33 14.27 -4.59
C PRO A 145 12.14 12.96 -5.38
N LYS A 146 13.19 12.14 -5.42
CA LYS A 146 13.17 10.84 -6.11
C LYS A 146 12.22 9.89 -5.40
N PRO A 147 11.39 9.11 -6.11
CA PRO A 147 10.56 8.08 -5.48
C PRO A 147 11.39 7.08 -4.67
N ALA A 148 10.85 6.63 -3.54
CA ALA A 148 11.51 5.63 -2.69
C ALA A 148 11.60 4.26 -3.38
N GLY A 149 10.60 3.93 -4.21
CA GLY A 149 10.56 2.66 -4.91
C GLY A 149 9.78 2.72 -6.23
N ILE A 150 9.91 1.62 -6.95
CA ILE A 150 9.19 1.37 -8.20
C ILE A 150 8.52 0.00 -8.15
N GLN A 151 7.33 -0.11 -8.73
CA GLN A 151 6.54 -1.33 -8.76
C GLN A 151 6.14 -1.66 -10.21
N PHE A 152 6.43 -2.86 -10.66
CA PHE A 152 5.95 -3.38 -11.93
C PHE A 152 4.57 -4.01 -11.75
N SER A 153 3.63 -3.59 -12.60
CA SER A 153 2.23 -3.95 -12.56
C SER A 153 1.68 -4.14 -13.99
N GLY A 154 0.36 -4.05 -14.14
CA GLY A 154 -0.37 -4.21 -15.39
C GLY A 154 -1.35 -5.37 -15.34
N GLY A 155 -1.30 -6.29 -16.31
CA GLY A 155 -1.97 -7.57 -16.24
C GLY A 155 -1.24 -8.50 -15.27
N GLU A 156 -0.37 -9.36 -15.80
CA GLU A 156 0.52 -10.21 -15.01
C GLU A 156 1.97 -10.01 -15.48
N PRO A 157 2.79 -9.25 -14.72
CA PRO A 157 4.16 -8.95 -15.11
C PRO A 157 5.04 -10.18 -15.37
N THR A 158 4.79 -11.28 -14.66
CA THR A 158 5.58 -12.52 -14.80
C THR A 158 5.36 -13.24 -16.14
N LEU A 159 4.45 -12.77 -16.99
CA LEU A 159 4.30 -13.24 -18.37
C LEU A 159 5.33 -12.64 -19.34
N ARG A 160 6.12 -11.67 -18.88
CA ARG A 160 7.23 -11.13 -19.66
C ARG A 160 8.48 -11.97 -19.45
N ASP A 161 9.14 -12.34 -20.56
CA ASP A 161 10.38 -13.10 -20.50
C ASP A 161 11.59 -12.22 -20.11
N ASP A 162 11.50 -10.90 -20.36
CA ASP A 162 12.51 -9.91 -20.02
C ASP A 162 12.31 -9.25 -18.64
N LEU A 163 11.40 -9.76 -17.79
CA LEU A 163 11.08 -9.14 -16.50
C LEU A 163 12.31 -9.04 -15.58
N ALA A 164 13.16 -10.07 -15.54
CA ALA A 164 14.38 -10.05 -14.73
C ALA A 164 15.36 -8.95 -15.19
N GLU A 165 15.49 -8.73 -16.50
CA GLU A 165 16.30 -7.63 -17.05
C GLU A 165 15.74 -6.26 -16.63
N LEU A 166 14.41 -6.08 -16.71
CA LEU A 166 13.74 -4.84 -16.30
C LEU A 166 13.89 -4.58 -14.79
N VAL A 167 13.79 -5.64 -13.96
CA VAL A 167 14.05 -5.54 -12.52
C VAL A 167 15.50 -5.11 -12.25
N ALA A 168 16.48 -5.73 -12.91
CA ALA A 168 17.89 -5.37 -12.78
C ALA A 168 18.17 -3.94 -13.27
N TYR A 169 17.49 -3.51 -14.33
CA TYR A 169 17.60 -2.13 -14.84
C TYR A 169 17.03 -1.12 -13.85
N ALA A 170 15.87 -1.41 -13.25
CA ALA A 170 15.25 -0.57 -12.23
C ALA A 170 16.09 -0.52 -10.95
N LYS A 171 16.64 -1.66 -10.51
CA LYS A 171 17.46 -1.77 -9.29
C LYS A 171 18.71 -0.88 -9.32
N ARG A 172 19.30 -0.65 -10.48
CA ARG A 172 20.41 0.32 -10.63
C ARG A 172 20.00 1.76 -10.37
N ARG A 173 18.71 2.05 -10.35
CA ARG A 173 18.15 3.42 -10.18
C ARG A 173 17.36 3.59 -8.90
N PHE A 174 16.75 2.55 -8.39
CA PHE A 174 15.90 2.57 -7.19
C PHE A 174 16.37 1.55 -6.17
N GLU A 175 16.40 1.95 -4.91
CA GLU A 175 16.72 1.05 -3.81
C GLU A 175 15.65 -0.03 -3.61
N HIS A 176 14.41 0.27 -3.94
CA HIS A 176 13.27 -0.60 -3.72
C HIS A 176 12.54 -0.89 -5.03
N VAL A 177 12.46 -2.16 -5.40
CA VAL A 177 11.79 -2.64 -6.63
C VAL A 177 10.81 -3.73 -6.25
N GLU A 178 9.56 -3.59 -6.69
CA GLU A 178 8.48 -4.53 -6.43
C GLU A 178 7.89 -5.09 -7.72
N VAL A 179 7.33 -6.29 -7.63
CA VAL A 179 6.53 -6.91 -8.70
C VAL A 179 5.18 -7.33 -8.14
N ASN A 180 4.09 -6.79 -8.71
CA ASN A 180 2.75 -7.30 -8.48
C ASN A 180 2.59 -8.61 -9.24
N THR A 181 2.09 -9.66 -8.59
CA THR A 181 1.87 -10.94 -9.26
C THR A 181 0.70 -11.73 -8.67
N ASN A 182 0.04 -12.48 -9.55
CA ASN A 182 -0.94 -13.49 -9.14
C ASN A 182 -0.28 -14.78 -8.62
N GLY A 183 1.04 -14.91 -8.72
CA GLY A 183 1.83 -16.00 -8.14
C GLY A 183 1.79 -17.33 -8.91
N LEU A 184 1.12 -17.42 -10.05
CA LEU A 184 1.07 -18.66 -10.84
C LEU A 184 2.49 -19.11 -11.23
N ARG A 185 3.28 -18.24 -11.84
CA ARG A 185 4.64 -18.56 -12.29
C ARG A 185 5.59 -18.82 -11.10
N LEU A 186 5.38 -18.15 -9.98
CA LEU A 186 6.15 -18.45 -8.74
C LEU A 186 5.85 -19.87 -8.21
N ALA A 187 4.59 -20.32 -8.33
CA ALA A 187 4.20 -21.65 -7.92
C ALA A 187 4.77 -22.75 -8.83
N GLU A 188 5.07 -22.44 -10.07
CA GLU A 188 5.64 -23.37 -11.06
C GLU A 188 7.15 -23.58 -10.84
N SER A 189 7.90 -22.57 -10.38
CA SER A 189 9.38 -22.63 -10.37
C SER A 189 10.01 -21.84 -9.23
N ALA A 190 10.76 -22.55 -8.37
CA ALA A 190 11.66 -21.91 -7.38
C ALA A 190 12.86 -21.24 -8.07
N GLU A 191 13.29 -21.74 -9.23
CA GLU A 191 14.35 -21.16 -10.05
C GLU A 191 13.98 -19.75 -10.51
N TYR A 192 12.75 -19.58 -10.97
CA TYR A 192 12.24 -18.26 -11.38
C TYR A 192 12.20 -17.27 -10.20
N CYS A 193 11.85 -17.73 -9.01
CA CYS A 193 11.95 -16.88 -7.81
C CYS A 193 13.39 -16.43 -7.56
N ARG A 194 14.36 -17.32 -7.72
CA ARG A 194 15.81 -17.02 -7.54
C ARG A 194 16.33 -16.10 -8.64
N GLU A 195 15.87 -16.24 -9.88
CA GLU A 195 16.22 -15.35 -10.99
C GLU A 195 15.85 -13.89 -10.64
N LEU A 196 14.61 -13.64 -10.19
CA LEU A 196 14.16 -12.31 -9.81
C LEU A 196 14.87 -11.78 -8.55
N GLU A 197 15.21 -12.65 -7.59
CA GLU A 197 16.06 -12.29 -6.44
C GLU A 197 17.44 -11.82 -6.92
N THR A 198 18.09 -12.58 -7.79
CA THR A 198 19.39 -12.25 -8.36
C THR A 198 19.36 -10.94 -9.16
N ALA A 199 18.26 -10.65 -9.85
CA ALA A 199 18.01 -9.38 -10.54
C ALA A 199 17.87 -8.19 -9.57
N GLY A 200 17.73 -8.43 -8.26
CA GLY A 200 17.64 -7.40 -7.22
C GLY A 200 16.23 -7.00 -6.83
N LEU A 201 15.23 -7.85 -7.09
CA LEU A 201 13.86 -7.63 -6.61
C LEU A 201 13.85 -7.49 -5.10
N SER A 202 13.06 -6.54 -4.58
CA SER A 202 12.92 -6.30 -3.14
C SER A 202 11.68 -6.96 -2.56
N VAL A 203 10.57 -6.98 -3.31
CA VAL A 203 9.27 -7.49 -2.85
C VAL A 203 8.48 -8.15 -3.98
N PHE A 204 7.94 -9.33 -3.69
CA PHE A 204 6.78 -9.86 -4.39
C PHE A 204 5.51 -9.35 -3.71
N TYR A 205 4.74 -8.51 -4.39
CA TYR A 205 3.43 -8.05 -3.96
C TYR A 205 2.40 -9.06 -4.46
N LEU A 206 2.20 -10.12 -3.65
CA LEU A 206 1.49 -11.33 -4.03
C LEU A 206 -0.01 -11.19 -3.76
N GLN A 207 -0.82 -11.26 -4.79
CA GLN A 207 -2.27 -11.36 -4.66
C GLN A 207 -2.64 -12.59 -3.81
N PHE A 208 -3.44 -12.37 -2.73
CA PHE A 208 -3.75 -13.40 -1.74
C PHE A 208 -5.09 -13.09 -1.06
N ASP A 209 -6.21 -13.67 -1.52
CA ASP A 209 -7.55 -13.20 -1.13
C ASP A 209 -8.14 -13.88 0.10
N GLY A 210 -7.58 -14.98 0.58
CA GLY A 210 -8.13 -15.67 1.74
C GLY A 210 -7.48 -17.01 2.08
N ILE A 211 -8.02 -17.65 3.09
CA ILE A 211 -7.65 -18.97 3.55
C ILE A 211 -8.70 -19.98 3.03
N GLY A 212 -8.28 -20.87 2.12
CA GLY A 212 -9.16 -21.81 1.43
C GLY A 212 -9.61 -21.35 0.02
N PRO A 213 -10.35 -22.17 -0.72
CA PRO A 213 -10.65 -21.97 -2.14
C PRO A 213 -11.68 -20.88 -2.44
N GLN A 214 -12.71 -20.73 -1.60
CA GLN A 214 -13.90 -19.93 -1.87
C GLN A 214 -13.62 -18.46 -2.20
N PRO A 215 -12.76 -17.69 -1.48
CA PRO A 215 -12.46 -16.31 -1.87
C PRO A 215 -11.86 -16.19 -3.26
N TYR A 216 -11.02 -17.14 -3.66
CA TYR A 216 -10.39 -17.12 -4.99
C TYR A 216 -11.39 -17.46 -6.10
N GLU A 217 -12.28 -18.42 -5.89
CA GLU A 217 -13.33 -18.75 -6.85
C GLU A 217 -14.24 -17.55 -7.10
N THR A 218 -14.62 -16.84 -6.04
CA THR A 218 -15.46 -15.65 -6.13
C THR A 218 -14.75 -14.47 -6.78
N LEU A 219 -13.51 -14.16 -6.37
CA LEU A 219 -12.81 -12.96 -6.78
C LEU A 219 -11.98 -13.15 -8.06
N ARG A 220 -11.49 -14.37 -8.32
CA ARG A 220 -10.56 -14.68 -9.41
C ARG A 220 -11.13 -15.62 -10.45
N GLY A 221 -12.31 -16.24 -10.17
CA GLY A 221 -12.96 -17.19 -11.06
C GLY A 221 -12.29 -18.57 -11.08
N LYS A 222 -11.35 -18.83 -10.17
CA LYS A 222 -10.58 -20.09 -10.11
C LYS A 222 -10.05 -20.31 -8.70
N ASN A 223 -10.08 -21.56 -8.21
CA ASN A 223 -9.39 -21.91 -6.97
C ASN A 223 -7.87 -21.75 -7.14
N LEU A 224 -7.28 -20.85 -6.37
CA LEU A 224 -5.84 -20.56 -6.38
C LEU A 224 -5.18 -20.81 -5.02
N TRP A 225 -5.89 -21.39 -4.06
CA TRP A 225 -5.38 -21.57 -2.70
C TRP A 225 -4.08 -22.37 -2.65
N ASP A 226 -4.03 -23.53 -3.33
CA ASP A 226 -2.81 -24.35 -3.37
C ASP A 226 -1.69 -23.68 -4.14
N VAL A 227 -2.01 -22.91 -5.18
CA VAL A 227 -1.05 -22.11 -5.94
C VAL A 227 -0.36 -21.08 -5.01
N LYS A 228 -1.12 -20.40 -4.14
CA LYS A 228 -0.54 -19.41 -3.21
C LYS A 228 0.42 -20.04 -2.21
N LYS A 229 0.05 -21.21 -1.65
CA LYS A 229 0.92 -21.97 -0.74
C LYS A 229 2.19 -22.43 -1.46
N GLN A 230 2.05 -22.95 -2.69
CA GLN A 230 3.18 -23.40 -3.48
C GLN A 230 4.11 -22.26 -3.88
N ALA A 231 3.57 -21.08 -4.25
CA ALA A 231 4.36 -19.90 -4.55
C ALA A 231 5.22 -19.46 -3.34
N ILE A 232 4.63 -19.43 -2.14
CA ILE A 232 5.35 -19.10 -0.90
C ILE A 232 6.42 -20.16 -0.59
N GLU A 233 6.12 -21.44 -0.80
CA GLU A 233 7.07 -22.53 -0.55
C GLU A 233 8.22 -22.54 -1.57
N ASN A 234 7.95 -22.32 -2.85
CA ASN A 234 9.01 -22.21 -3.87
C ASN A 234 9.92 -21.01 -3.60
N HIS A 235 9.33 -19.88 -3.17
CA HIS A 235 10.12 -18.72 -2.79
C HIS A 235 11.00 -19.03 -1.56
N ARG A 236 10.49 -19.72 -0.53
CA ARG A 236 11.28 -20.18 0.62
C ARG A 236 12.46 -21.05 0.21
N ARG A 237 12.26 -21.95 -0.77
CA ARG A 237 13.34 -22.79 -1.33
C ARG A 237 14.34 -22.02 -2.17
N ALA A 238 13.92 -20.92 -2.79
CA ALA A 238 14.81 -20.07 -3.58
C ALA A 238 15.81 -19.30 -2.71
N GLY A 239 15.35 -18.79 -1.54
CA GLY A 239 16.24 -18.03 -0.65
C GLY A 239 15.47 -17.04 0.18
N GLU A 240 14.88 -16.84 1.03
CA GLU A 240 14.18 -15.91 1.96
C GLU A 240 14.08 -14.44 1.50
N ARG A 241 14.74 -14.06 0.46
CA ARG A 241 14.64 -12.75 -0.23
C ARG A 241 14.28 -12.98 -1.70
N PRO A 242 13.51 -12.09 -2.32
CA PRO A 242 12.82 -10.87 -1.84
C PRO A 242 11.71 -11.16 -0.80
N ALA A 243 11.24 -10.12 -0.08
CA ALA A 243 10.11 -10.27 0.84
C ALA A 243 8.80 -10.56 0.07
N ILE A 244 7.87 -11.30 0.68
CA ILE A 244 6.49 -11.40 0.19
C ILE A 244 5.61 -10.46 1.01
N VAL A 245 4.77 -9.66 0.33
CA VAL A 245 3.64 -8.96 0.91
C VAL A 245 2.36 -9.57 0.36
N LEU A 246 1.50 -10.09 1.24
CA LEU A 246 0.20 -10.63 0.87
C LEU A 246 -0.79 -9.48 0.62
N VAL A 247 -1.55 -9.56 -0.46
CA VAL A 247 -2.44 -8.49 -0.92
C VAL A 247 -3.86 -9.01 -1.11
N PRO A 248 -4.67 -9.04 -0.03
CA PRO A 248 -6.06 -9.42 -0.12
C PRO A 248 -6.93 -8.27 -0.67
N THR A 249 -7.73 -8.54 -1.70
CA THR A 249 -8.86 -7.69 -2.04
C THR A 249 -10.01 -8.03 -1.11
N VAL A 250 -10.43 -7.09 -0.25
CA VAL A 250 -11.45 -7.35 0.78
C VAL A 250 -12.83 -6.93 0.29
N VAL A 251 -13.77 -7.86 0.31
CA VAL A 251 -15.15 -7.66 -0.14
C VAL A 251 -16.11 -8.14 0.96
N ARG A 252 -17.09 -7.32 1.30
CA ARG A 252 -18.10 -7.63 2.33
C ARG A 252 -18.85 -8.92 1.99
N GLY A 253 -18.88 -9.84 2.95
CA GLY A 253 -19.54 -11.15 2.81
C GLY A 253 -18.81 -12.14 1.90
N VAL A 254 -17.55 -11.87 1.52
CA VAL A 254 -16.69 -12.80 0.78
C VAL A 254 -15.52 -13.26 1.65
N ASN A 255 -14.70 -12.35 2.10
CA ASN A 255 -13.47 -12.65 2.84
C ASN A 255 -13.18 -11.68 4.02
N ASP A 256 -14.09 -10.76 4.30
CA ASP A 256 -14.01 -9.87 5.46
C ASP A 256 -14.04 -10.63 6.80
N GLY A 257 -14.64 -11.82 6.83
CA GLY A 257 -14.57 -12.75 7.96
C GLY A 257 -13.22 -13.47 8.13
N GLN A 258 -12.28 -13.34 7.19
CA GLN A 258 -10.99 -14.07 7.22
C GLN A 258 -9.77 -13.16 7.50
N ILE A 259 -9.98 -11.89 7.83
CA ILE A 259 -8.89 -10.91 8.04
C ILE A 259 -7.92 -11.40 9.13
N GLY A 260 -8.45 -11.88 10.26
CA GLY A 260 -7.61 -12.41 11.35
C GLY A 260 -6.86 -13.70 10.97
N GLU A 261 -7.45 -14.57 10.18
CA GLU A 261 -6.81 -15.79 9.71
C GLU A 261 -5.67 -15.50 8.73
N ILE A 262 -5.86 -14.52 7.83
CA ILE A 262 -4.82 -14.06 6.92
C ILE A 262 -3.64 -13.46 7.71
N ILE A 263 -3.90 -12.65 8.74
CA ILE A 263 -2.84 -12.11 9.62
C ILE A 263 -2.08 -13.22 10.34
N LYS A 264 -2.80 -14.20 10.89
CA LYS A 264 -2.19 -15.36 11.56
C LYS A 264 -1.36 -16.21 10.59
N PHE A 265 -1.87 -16.41 9.36
CA PHE A 265 -1.15 -17.11 8.30
C PHE A 265 0.16 -16.38 7.94
N ALA A 266 0.11 -15.06 7.77
CA ALA A 266 1.29 -14.24 7.50
C ALA A 266 2.31 -14.34 8.65
N ALA A 267 1.85 -14.25 9.89
CA ALA A 267 2.71 -14.40 11.08
C ALA A 267 3.35 -15.79 11.18
N ALA A 268 2.63 -16.84 10.77
CA ALA A 268 3.15 -18.22 10.73
C ALA A 268 4.20 -18.44 9.63
N ASN A 269 4.21 -17.61 8.59
CA ASN A 269 5.16 -17.63 7.47
C ASN A 269 6.09 -16.41 7.47
N ALA A 270 6.35 -15.83 8.66
CA ALA A 270 7.14 -14.61 8.80
C ALA A 270 8.63 -14.76 8.47
N ASP A 271 9.09 -15.94 8.09
CA ASP A 271 10.40 -16.19 7.46
C ASP A 271 10.48 -15.55 6.07
N VAL A 272 9.43 -15.59 5.26
CA VAL A 272 9.38 -15.04 3.90
C VAL A 272 8.27 -14.00 3.71
N VAL A 273 7.17 -14.08 4.46
CA VAL A 273 6.06 -13.10 4.42
C VAL A 273 6.36 -11.97 5.40
N ARG A 274 6.51 -10.75 4.89
CA ARG A 274 6.88 -9.56 5.70
C ARG A 274 5.75 -8.54 5.81
N GLY A 275 4.64 -8.78 5.15
CA GLY A 275 3.48 -7.90 5.26
C GLY A 275 2.20 -8.50 4.75
N VAL A 276 1.10 -7.92 5.22
CA VAL A 276 -0.24 -8.06 4.65
C VAL A 276 -0.75 -6.65 4.41
N ASN A 277 -1.18 -6.37 3.18
CA ASN A 277 -1.79 -5.10 2.82
C ASN A 277 -3.20 -5.34 2.28
N PHE A 278 -4.18 -5.24 3.17
CA PHE A 278 -5.59 -5.40 2.82
C PHE A 278 -6.05 -4.26 1.91
N GLN A 279 -6.71 -4.59 0.83
CA GLN A 279 -7.26 -3.63 -0.12
C GLN A 279 -8.79 -3.73 -0.17
N PRO A 280 -9.52 -2.88 0.57
CA PRO A 280 -10.96 -2.73 0.35
C PRO A 280 -11.26 -2.60 -1.14
N VAL A 281 -12.27 -3.33 -1.62
CA VAL A 281 -12.60 -3.37 -3.05
C VAL A 281 -12.90 -1.98 -3.58
N SER A 282 -12.29 -1.65 -4.71
CA SER A 282 -12.57 -0.45 -5.50
C SER A 282 -13.41 -0.85 -6.71
N LEU A 283 -14.50 -0.15 -6.94
CA LEU A 283 -15.48 -0.44 -8.00
C LEU A 283 -15.07 0.24 -9.32
N CYS A 284 -13.83 0.02 -9.73
CA CYS A 284 -13.29 0.47 -11.01
C CYS A 284 -12.80 -0.70 -11.85
N GLY A 285 -12.61 -0.48 -13.15
CA GLY A 285 -12.22 -1.54 -14.09
C GLY A 285 -13.33 -2.58 -14.26
N ARG A 286 -12.97 -3.86 -14.15
CA ARG A 286 -13.93 -4.98 -14.18
C ARG A 286 -14.32 -5.36 -12.76
N THR A 287 -15.61 -5.29 -12.44
CA THR A 287 -16.16 -5.71 -11.15
C THR A 287 -17.54 -6.31 -11.31
N SER A 288 -17.84 -7.35 -10.52
CA SER A 288 -19.16 -7.94 -10.38
C SER A 288 -19.90 -7.45 -9.12
N PHE A 289 -19.31 -6.52 -8.38
CA PHE A 289 -19.85 -5.99 -7.13
C PHE A 289 -20.35 -4.56 -7.30
N ASP A 290 -21.23 -4.17 -6.40
CA ASP A 290 -21.78 -2.82 -6.25
C ASP A 290 -21.42 -2.22 -4.88
N VAL A 291 -21.92 -1.03 -4.59
CA VAL A 291 -21.66 -0.30 -3.35
C VAL A 291 -22.12 -1.03 -2.08
N SER A 292 -23.08 -1.97 -2.16
CA SER A 292 -23.54 -2.76 -1.00
C SER A 292 -22.44 -3.68 -0.45
N ARG A 293 -21.44 -4.00 -1.28
CA ARG A 293 -20.29 -4.80 -0.91
C ARG A 293 -19.10 -3.97 -0.43
N ARG A 294 -19.30 -2.66 -0.25
CA ARG A 294 -18.27 -1.73 0.21
C ARG A 294 -17.70 -2.16 1.56
N VAL A 295 -16.39 -2.16 1.64
CA VAL A 295 -15.58 -2.24 2.85
C VAL A 295 -14.73 -0.99 2.92
N THR A 296 -14.52 -0.46 4.11
CA THR A 296 -13.63 0.69 4.35
C THR A 296 -12.47 0.28 5.26
N ILE A 297 -11.50 1.17 5.46
CA ILE A 297 -10.38 0.89 6.37
C ILE A 297 -10.86 0.52 7.78
N PRO A 298 -11.76 1.27 8.45
CA PRO A 298 -12.27 0.88 9.77
C PRO A 298 -12.83 -0.53 9.83
N ASP A 299 -13.58 -0.97 8.82
CA ASP A 299 -14.11 -2.35 8.78
C ASP A 299 -12.97 -3.38 8.89
N VAL A 300 -11.87 -3.16 8.15
CA VAL A 300 -10.68 -4.01 8.20
C VAL A 300 -10.02 -3.98 9.59
N LEU A 301 -9.89 -2.79 10.19
CA LEU A 301 -9.26 -2.63 11.51
C LEU A 301 -10.09 -3.27 12.62
N HIS A 302 -11.40 -3.10 12.61
CA HIS A 302 -12.31 -3.76 13.55
C HIS A 302 -12.35 -5.26 13.36
N ALA A 303 -12.34 -5.75 12.12
CA ALA A 303 -12.24 -7.19 11.85
C ALA A 303 -10.90 -7.76 12.35
N ALA A 304 -9.78 -7.05 12.17
CA ALA A 304 -8.50 -7.45 12.74
C ALA A 304 -8.54 -7.52 14.28
N GLU A 305 -9.20 -6.56 14.95
CA GLU A 305 -9.40 -6.56 16.39
C GLU A 305 -10.28 -7.73 16.86
N GLN A 306 -11.43 -7.93 16.21
CA GLN A 306 -12.40 -8.96 16.60
C GLN A 306 -11.90 -10.39 16.32
N GLN A 307 -11.15 -10.56 15.23
CA GLN A 307 -10.69 -11.88 14.76
C GLN A 307 -9.30 -12.26 15.27
N THR A 308 -8.61 -11.36 16.00
CA THR A 308 -7.33 -11.66 16.66
C THR A 308 -7.40 -11.29 18.14
N SER A 309 -6.56 -11.93 18.97
CA SER A 309 -6.47 -11.63 20.40
C SER A 309 -5.38 -10.61 20.74
N PHE A 310 -4.66 -10.07 19.74
CA PHE A 310 -3.43 -9.31 19.95
C PHE A 310 -3.42 -7.94 19.28
N LEU A 311 -4.33 -7.64 18.37
CA LEU A 311 -4.47 -6.34 17.71
C LEU A 311 -5.70 -5.58 18.21
N LYS A 312 -5.60 -4.24 18.20
CA LYS A 312 -6.71 -3.32 18.38
C LYS A 312 -6.77 -2.37 17.18
N ALA A 313 -7.96 -1.88 16.82
CA ALA A 313 -8.11 -0.87 15.77
C ALA A 313 -7.25 0.38 16.05
N THR A 314 -7.07 0.74 17.35
CA THR A 314 -6.23 1.86 17.80
C THR A 314 -4.71 1.59 17.71
N ASP A 315 -4.26 0.37 17.41
CA ASP A 315 -2.84 0.06 17.15
C ASP A 315 -2.40 0.48 15.75
N PHE A 316 -3.34 0.87 14.90
CA PHE A 316 -3.06 1.32 13.55
C PHE A 316 -2.88 2.84 13.47
N PHE A 317 -2.04 3.27 12.56
CA PHE A 317 -1.74 4.68 12.28
C PHE A 317 -1.99 4.98 10.81
N PRO A 318 -2.28 6.25 10.43
CA PRO A 318 -2.29 6.65 9.03
C PRO A 318 -0.99 6.25 8.33
N ALA A 319 -1.07 5.89 7.05
CA ALA A 319 0.10 5.45 6.29
C ALA A 319 1.21 6.53 6.22
N SER A 320 0.90 7.80 6.46
CA SER A 320 1.86 8.89 6.60
C SER A 320 2.94 8.63 7.67
N ILE A 321 2.66 7.77 8.68
CA ILE A 321 3.66 7.34 9.68
C ILE A 321 4.87 6.62 9.05
N MET A 322 4.71 6.04 7.87
CA MET A 322 5.79 5.39 7.14
C MET A 322 6.92 6.37 6.77
N SER A 323 6.67 7.68 6.82
CA SER A 323 7.70 8.70 6.71
C SER A 323 8.87 8.47 7.66
N LEU A 324 8.62 7.93 8.85
CA LEU A 324 9.65 7.59 9.85
C LEU A 324 10.71 6.63 9.29
N PHE A 325 10.30 5.71 8.41
CA PHE A 325 11.18 4.74 7.78
C PHE A 325 11.71 5.24 6.44
N ILE A 326 10.83 5.69 5.55
CA ILE A 326 11.17 6.01 4.17
C ILE A 326 12.19 7.16 4.10
N THR A 327 12.06 8.17 4.94
CA THR A 327 13.04 9.28 4.98
C THR A 327 14.39 8.88 5.57
N SER A 328 14.46 7.79 6.35
CA SER A 328 15.73 7.33 6.92
C SER A 328 16.71 6.78 5.88
N TRP A 329 16.22 6.35 4.72
CA TRP A 329 17.06 5.95 3.58
C TRP A 329 17.05 6.95 2.42
N GLY A 330 16.56 8.19 2.66
CA GLY A 330 16.61 9.26 1.67
C GLY A 330 15.40 9.36 0.75
N GLY A 331 14.35 8.56 0.98
CA GLY A 331 13.09 8.68 0.25
C GLY A 331 12.27 9.90 0.71
N PRO A 332 11.26 10.31 -0.07
CA PRO A 332 10.38 11.41 0.30
C PRO A 332 9.48 11.06 1.48
N PRO A 333 9.07 12.04 2.30
CA PRO A 333 8.05 11.80 3.30
C PRO A 333 6.71 11.37 2.66
N VAL A 334 5.98 10.48 3.33
CA VAL A 334 4.68 9.96 2.87
C VAL A 334 3.58 10.94 3.24
N GLY A 335 3.10 11.67 2.27
CA GLY A 335 2.11 12.73 2.46
C GLY A 335 0.68 12.37 2.09
N CYS A 336 0.38 11.10 1.93
CA CYS A 336 -0.97 10.70 1.58
C CYS A 336 -2.00 11.16 2.62
N HIS A 337 -3.22 11.37 2.16
CA HIS A 337 -4.34 11.67 3.05
C HIS A 337 -4.58 10.50 4.03
N PHE A 338 -4.91 10.79 5.27
CA PHE A 338 -5.06 9.76 6.33
C PHE A 338 -6.11 8.69 6.03
N CYS A 339 -7.09 8.99 5.18
CA CYS A 339 -8.07 8.00 4.69
C CYS A 339 -7.52 7.08 3.57
N CYS A 340 -6.29 7.26 3.10
CA CYS A 340 -5.74 6.44 2.02
C CYS A 340 -5.16 5.12 2.51
N GLY A 341 -4.66 5.08 3.76
CA GLY A 341 -4.06 3.87 4.30
C GLY A 341 -3.87 3.90 5.81
N ALA A 342 -3.87 2.71 6.38
CA ALA A 342 -3.60 2.42 7.77
C ALA A 342 -2.48 1.39 7.88
N VAL A 343 -1.60 1.52 8.87
CA VAL A 343 -0.50 0.58 9.09
C VAL A 343 -0.28 0.32 10.57
N SER A 344 0.07 -0.92 10.88
CA SER A 344 0.61 -1.35 12.17
C SER A 344 1.77 -2.32 11.92
N TYR A 345 2.62 -2.50 12.91
CA TYR A 345 3.68 -3.50 12.88
C TYR A 345 3.51 -4.48 14.02
N LEU A 346 3.65 -5.76 13.70
CA LEU A 346 3.69 -6.84 14.69
C LEU A 346 5.13 -7.32 14.89
N ILE A 347 5.51 -7.46 16.13
CA ILE A 347 6.69 -8.22 16.52
C ILE A 347 6.28 -9.69 16.48
N VAL A 348 6.91 -10.44 15.59
CA VAL A 348 6.74 -11.89 15.45
C VAL A 348 7.99 -12.58 15.97
N GLY A 349 7.86 -13.72 16.64
CA GLY A 349 9.01 -14.45 17.15
C GLY A 349 9.87 -15.04 16.02
N ASP A 350 11.14 -15.28 16.30
CA ASP A 350 12.05 -15.96 15.35
C ASP A 350 11.51 -17.36 15.01
N SER A 351 10.98 -17.52 13.82
CA SER A 351 10.51 -18.81 13.28
C SER A 351 11.70 -19.78 13.00
N HIS A 352 12.95 -19.27 12.99
CA HIS A 352 14.15 -19.98 12.57
C HIS A 352 14.93 -20.72 13.68
N LYS A 353 14.51 -20.66 14.93
CA LYS A 353 15.17 -21.50 15.96
C LYS A 353 14.46 -22.85 16.07
N SER A 354 14.52 -23.68 15.03
CA SER A 354 14.50 -25.11 15.19
C SER A 354 15.87 -25.51 15.75
N GLY A 355 15.99 -25.53 17.07
CA GLY A 355 17.17 -26.13 17.73
C GLY A 355 17.30 -27.56 17.22
N LYS A 356 18.55 -28.01 17.00
CA LYS A 356 18.90 -29.42 16.79
C LYS A 356 18.28 -30.22 17.95
N GLY A 357 17.03 -30.74 17.76
CA GLY A 357 16.35 -31.46 18.83
C GLY A 357 14.82 -31.36 18.82
N GLY A 358 14.16 -31.19 17.68
CA GLY A 358 12.78 -31.68 17.43
C GLY A 358 11.61 -31.18 18.28
N LYS A 359 11.74 -30.23 19.19
CA LYS A 359 10.61 -29.60 19.89
C LYS A 359 10.31 -28.25 19.26
N ARG A 360 9.24 -28.18 18.47
CA ARG A 360 8.64 -26.89 18.07
C ARG A 360 8.32 -26.10 19.35
N SER A 361 9.13 -25.09 19.66
CA SER A 361 8.75 -24.12 20.68
C SER A 361 7.44 -23.45 20.21
N LYS A 362 6.47 -23.32 21.10
CA LYS A 362 5.25 -22.54 20.81
C LYS A 362 5.69 -21.17 20.32
N MET A 363 5.34 -20.80 19.08
CA MET A 363 5.61 -19.45 18.57
C MET A 363 5.02 -18.43 19.54
N PRO A 364 5.77 -17.42 19.96
CA PRO A 364 5.23 -16.37 20.80
C PRO A 364 4.07 -15.69 20.06
N THR A 365 3.01 -15.36 20.79
CA THR A 365 1.86 -14.61 20.23
C THR A 365 2.36 -13.30 19.62
N PRO A 366 2.02 -12.99 18.37
CA PRO A 366 2.36 -11.72 17.76
C PRO A 366 1.90 -10.54 18.65
N ALA A 367 2.67 -9.48 18.70
CA ALA A 367 2.34 -8.33 19.51
C ALA A 367 2.54 -7.02 18.73
N PRO A 368 1.58 -6.07 18.75
CA PRO A 368 1.73 -4.80 18.06
C PRO A 368 2.87 -3.97 18.67
N ILE A 369 3.59 -3.26 17.81
CA ILE A 369 4.71 -2.41 18.22
C ILE A 369 4.29 -1.34 19.23
N THR A 370 3.03 -0.90 19.19
CA THR A 370 2.40 0.05 20.11
C THR A 370 2.41 -0.43 21.56
N ARG A 371 2.49 -1.75 21.77
CA ARG A 371 2.66 -2.33 23.12
C ARG A 371 3.98 -1.91 23.76
N TYR A 372 4.99 -1.65 22.95
CA TYR A 372 6.38 -1.42 23.36
C TYR A 372 6.84 0.02 23.11
N LEU A 373 6.32 0.67 22.07
CA LEU A 373 6.66 2.03 21.67
C LEU A 373 5.47 2.98 21.83
N ASN A 374 5.74 4.19 22.27
CA ASN A 374 4.82 5.31 22.14
C ASN A 374 5.03 5.94 20.76
N VAL A 375 4.31 5.42 19.76
CA VAL A 375 4.46 5.81 18.35
C VAL A 375 4.09 7.29 18.14
N GLU A 376 3.10 7.82 18.88
CA GLU A 376 2.72 9.25 18.79
C GLU A 376 3.83 10.17 19.30
N ARG A 377 4.51 9.78 20.40
CA ARG A 377 5.67 10.53 20.91
C ARG A 377 6.82 10.52 19.91
N LEU A 378 7.06 9.37 19.26
CA LEU A 378 8.07 9.23 18.23
C LEU A 378 7.71 10.11 17.02
N ALA A 379 6.46 10.11 16.57
CA ALA A 379 5.97 10.91 15.46
C ALA A 379 6.15 12.42 15.73
N ARG A 380 5.78 12.89 16.91
CA ARG A 380 6.00 14.30 17.32
C ARG A 380 7.49 14.67 17.36
N GLY A 381 8.33 13.76 17.81
CA GLY A 381 9.80 13.93 17.80
C GLY A 381 10.33 14.09 16.39
N TYR A 382 9.86 13.22 15.48
CA TYR A 382 10.20 13.24 14.07
C TYR A 382 9.76 14.55 13.38
N ALA A 383 8.51 14.95 13.53
CA ALA A 383 7.98 16.17 12.94
C ALA A 383 8.82 17.41 13.30
N ARG A 384 9.17 17.56 14.59
CA ARG A 384 10.04 18.66 15.05
C ARG A 384 11.42 18.64 14.42
N LYS A 385 11.99 17.45 14.20
CA LYS A 385 13.32 17.32 13.59
C LYS A 385 13.28 17.55 12.09
N LEU A 386 12.24 17.08 11.41
CA LEU A 386 12.05 17.32 9.99
C LEU A 386 11.97 18.83 9.70
N GLN A 387 11.21 19.59 10.52
CA GLN A 387 11.15 21.06 10.41
C GLN A 387 12.51 21.73 10.59
N ARG A 388 13.38 21.15 11.42
CA ARG A 388 14.75 21.65 11.67
C ARG A 388 15.80 21.07 10.73
N LYS A 389 15.41 20.29 9.72
CA LYS A 389 16.31 19.53 8.83
C LYS A 389 17.29 18.62 9.60
N GLN A 390 16.86 18.07 10.73
CA GLN A 390 17.65 17.19 11.58
C GLN A 390 17.17 15.76 11.43
N GLU A 391 18.08 14.80 11.55
CA GLU A 391 17.76 13.38 11.49
C GLU A 391 17.22 12.84 12.84
N ILE A 392 16.40 11.77 12.77
CA ILE A 392 16.00 11.03 13.96
C ILE A 392 17.26 10.37 14.55
N SER A 393 17.43 10.55 15.86
CA SER A 393 18.53 9.90 16.59
C SER A 393 18.03 8.67 17.32
N THR A 394 18.96 7.74 17.63
CA THR A 394 18.69 6.59 18.52
C THR A 394 18.07 7.04 19.85
N LEU A 395 18.47 8.22 20.36
CA LEU A 395 17.94 8.79 21.59
C LEU A 395 16.43 9.12 21.49
N ASP A 396 15.93 9.53 20.32
CA ASP A 396 14.51 9.82 20.12
C ASP A 396 13.68 8.53 20.15
N VAL A 397 14.22 7.47 19.56
CA VAL A 397 13.61 6.13 19.63
C VAL A 397 13.60 5.64 21.08
N LEU A 398 14.72 5.73 21.79
CA LEU A 398 14.85 5.32 23.19
C LEU A 398 13.89 6.09 24.11
N LYS A 399 13.71 7.41 23.91
CA LYS A 399 12.75 8.23 24.67
C LYS A 399 11.30 7.81 24.43
N SER A 400 11.01 7.10 23.33
CA SER A 400 9.67 6.62 22.98
C SER A 400 9.42 5.18 23.43
N VAL A 401 10.44 4.48 23.93
CA VAL A 401 10.33 3.12 24.45
C VAL A 401 9.53 3.13 25.76
N LYS A 402 8.55 2.23 25.88
CA LYS A 402 7.81 2.01 27.11
C LYS A 402 8.62 1.13 28.09
N PRO A 403 8.48 1.29 29.40
CA PRO A 403 9.31 0.57 30.40
C PRO A 403 9.33 -0.95 30.23
N ARG A 404 8.26 -1.54 29.73
CA ARG A 404 8.14 -2.99 29.47
C ARG A 404 9.17 -3.55 28.49
N LEU A 405 9.69 -2.71 27.58
CA LEU A 405 10.69 -3.14 26.60
C LEU A 405 12.11 -3.08 27.14
N LEU A 406 12.39 -2.25 28.14
CA LEU A 406 13.70 -2.16 28.79
C LEU A 406 14.13 -3.50 29.45
N LEU A 407 13.18 -4.43 29.56
CA LEU A 407 13.41 -5.79 30.08
C LEU A 407 13.86 -6.79 28.98
N SER A 408 13.94 -6.38 27.70
CA SER A 408 14.40 -7.24 26.59
C SER A 408 15.70 -6.74 25.97
N PRO A 409 16.87 -7.32 26.32
CA PRO A 409 18.18 -6.89 25.82
C PRO A 409 18.32 -6.97 24.29
N HIS A 410 17.65 -7.93 23.65
CA HIS A 410 17.72 -8.15 22.20
C HIS A 410 17.11 -7.03 21.37
N PHE A 411 16.02 -6.41 21.82
CA PHE A 411 15.42 -5.29 21.11
C PHE A 411 16.26 -4.00 21.20
N LEU A 412 16.95 -3.78 22.32
CA LEU A 412 17.85 -2.65 22.49
C LEU A 412 19.04 -2.73 21.51
N LEU A 413 19.60 -3.92 21.31
CA LEU A 413 20.68 -4.15 20.34
C LEU A 413 20.21 -3.86 18.90
N ASP A 414 18.98 -4.23 18.55
CA ASP A 414 18.42 -3.97 17.23
C ASP A 414 18.05 -2.49 17.02
N ALA A 415 17.61 -1.78 18.06
CA ALA A 415 17.40 -0.34 18.02
C ALA A 415 18.70 0.45 17.76
N PHE A 416 19.88 -0.10 18.17
CA PHE A 416 21.18 0.47 17.83
C PHE A 416 21.55 0.31 16.35
N ARG A 417 21.01 -0.69 15.64
CA ARG A 417 21.19 -0.87 14.20
C ARG A 417 20.47 0.18 13.35
N LEU A 418 19.48 0.90 13.90
CA LEU A 418 18.86 2.07 13.26
C LEU A 418 19.83 3.24 13.00
N LYS A 419 21.09 3.15 13.46
CA LYS A 419 22.16 4.10 13.11
C LYS A 419 22.65 3.97 11.67
N SER A 420 22.40 2.84 11.03
CA SER A 420 22.85 2.64 9.66
C SER A 420 21.87 3.33 8.70
N LYS A 421 22.41 4.13 7.80
CA LYS A 421 21.66 4.76 6.69
C LYS A 421 21.52 3.83 5.49
N LYS A 422 22.04 2.60 5.58
CA LYS A 422 21.99 1.65 4.48
C LYS A 422 20.63 0.95 4.48
N TYR A 423 20.01 0.90 3.30
CA TYR A 423 18.76 0.18 3.06
C TYR A 423 18.78 -1.25 3.64
N ASP A 424 19.88 -1.98 3.46
CA ASP A 424 20.03 -3.36 3.95
C ASP A 424 19.95 -3.50 5.47
N ASP A 425 20.47 -2.53 6.24
CA ASP A 425 20.42 -2.59 7.70
C ASP A 425 19.02 -2.25 8.25
N ILE A 426 18.33 -1.32 7.59
CA ILE A 426 16.92 -0.95 7.91
C ILE A 426 16.00 -2.08 7.47
N SER A 427 16.26 -2.69 6.32
CA SER A 427 15.52 -3.87 5.87
C SER A 427 15.70 -5.05 6.82
N ALA A 428 16.88 -5.23 7.43
CA ALA A 428 17.11 -6.27 8.43
C ALA A 428 16.23 -6.10 9.69
N LEU A 429 15.94 -4.87 10.10
CA LEU A 429 14.95 -4.62 11.16
C LEU A 429 13.51 -4.92 10.66
N HIS A 430 13.21 -4.56 9.44
CA HIS A 430 11.92 -4.89 8.79
C HIS A 430 11.71 -6.41 8.74
N PHE A 431 12.79 -7.19 8.56
CA PHE A 431 12.75 -8.66 8.57
C PHE A 431 12.42 -9.29 9.93
N LYS A 432 12.36 -8.52 11.02
CA LYS A 432 11.90 -8.97 12.35
C LYS A 432 10.47 -8.53 12.67
N LEU A 433 9.87 -7.73 11.80
CA LEU A 433 8.53 -7.18 11.95
C LEU A 433 7.63 -7.70 10.83
N LEU A 434 6.36 -7.85 11.12
CA LEU A 434 5.33 -8.09 10.13
C LEU A 434 4.49 -6.82 9.98
N LEU A 435 4.48 -6.23 8.79
CA LEU A 435 3.59 -5.13 8.45
C LEU A 435 2.16 -5.64 8.32
N VAL A 436 1.22 -5.02 9.01
CA VAL A 436 -0.22 -5.19 8.76
C VAL A 436 -0.78 -3.84 8.36
N GLY A 437 -1.26 -3.74 7.13
CA GLY A 437 -1.78 -2.50 6.56
C GLY A 437 -3.11 -2.69 5.86
N ALA A 438 -3.79 -1.57 5.63
CA ALA A 438 -4.94 -1.47 4.75
C ALA A 438 -4.78 -0.24 3.87
N MET A 439 -5.04 -0.38 2.57
CA MET A 439 -5.03 0.72 1.60
C MET A 439 -6.35 0.74 0.85
N HIS A 440 -7.05 1.87 0.92
CA HIS A 440 -8.33 2.04 0.25
C HIS A 440 -8.19 2.95 -0.96
N PHE A 441 -8.17 2.34 -2.15
CA PHE A 441 -8.21 3.04 -3.42
C PHE A 441 -9.64 3.48 -3.72
N MET A 442 -9.78 4.72 -4.20
CA MET A 442 -11.08 5.29 -4.53
C MET A 442 -11.55 4.82 -5.90
N ASP A 443 -12.86 4.68 -6.02
CA ASP A 443 -13.60 4.61 -7.28
C ASP A 443 -14.48 5.85 -7.47
N ALA A 444 -15.22 5.92 -8.57
CA ALA A 444 -16.03 7.09 -8.87
C ALA A 444 -17.14 7.36 -7.84
N PHE A 445 -17.59 6.37 -7.05
CA PHE A 445 -18.61 6.55 -6.02
C PHE A 445 -18.08 7.30 -4.79
N ASN A 446 -16.86 6.98 -4.33
CA ASN A 446 -16.23 7.57 -3.15
C ASN A 446 -15.04 8.47 -3.47
N PHE A 447 -14.92 8.94 -4.71
CA PHE A 447 -13.82 9.78 -5.16
C PHE A 447 -13.78 11.10 -4.39
N ASP A 448 -12.60 11.49 -3.96
CA ASP A 448 -12.34 12.69 -3.21
C ASP A 448 -11.09 13.40 -3.74
N LEU A 449 -11.29 14.60 -4.27
CA LEU A 449 -10.23 15.32 -4.95
C LEU A 449 -9.09 15.75 -4.02
N GLU A 450 -9.38 16.00 -2.73
CA GLU A 450 -8.33 16.30 -1.75
C GLU A 450 -7.40 15.11 -1.55
N ARG A 451 -7.95 13.88 -1.52
CA ARG A 451 -7.13 12.67 -1.46
C ARG A 451 -6.25 12.51 -2.69
N VAL A 452 -6.79 12.83 -3.88
CA VAL A 452 -6.01 12.76 -5.13
C VAL A 452 -4.85 13.74 -5.10
N ARG A 453 -5.07 14.98 -4.65
CA ARG A 453 -4.00 15.99 -4.52
C ARG A 453 -2.89 15.59 -3.56
N ARG A 454 -3.20 14.73 -2.59
CA ARG A 454 -2.25 14.19 -1.62
C ARG A 454 -1.81 12.76 -1.96
N CYS A 455 -2.07 12.27 -3.17
CA CYS A 455 -1.65 10.93 -3.58
C CYS A 455 -0.11 10.83 -3.60
N VAL A 456 0.41 9.70 -3.15
CA VAL A 456 1.87 9.40 -3.12
C VAL A 456 2.22 8.20 -4.00
N ILE A 457 1.21 7.56 -4.60
CA ILE A 457 1.36 6.41 -5.50
C ILE A 457 0.95 6.86 -6.90
N HIS A 458 1.87 6.80 -7.85
CA HIS A 458 1.65 7.33 -9.17
C HIS A 458 2.05 6.35 -10.26
N TYR A 459 1.26 6.32 -11.33
CA TYR A 459 1.66 5.64 -12.57
C TYR A 459 2.60 6.51 -13.39
N GLY A 460 3.72 5.94 -13.82
CA GLY A 460 4.57 6.52 -14.85
C GLY A 460 4.12 6.03 -16.22
N LEU A 461 3.75 6.95 -17.11
CA LEU A 461 3.21 6.63 -18.43
C LEU A 461 4.27 6.79 -19.54
N PRO A 462 4.12 6.10 -20.68
CA PRO A 462 5.02 6.24 -21.83
C PRO A 462 5.10 7.66 -22.39
N ASP A 463 3.98 8.42 -22.35
CA ASP A 463 3.90 9.82 -22.78
C ASP A 463 4.63 10.81 -21.85
N GLY A 464 5.16 10.33 -20.73
CA GLY A 464 5.92 11.13 -19.75
C GLY A 464 5.11 11.62 -18.57
N ARG A 465 3.80 11.50 -18.59
CA ARG A 465 2.94 11.89 -17.45
C ARG A 465 3.18 10.97 -16.25
N VAL A 466 2.98 11.55 -15.06
CA VAL A 466 3.02 10.86 -13.78
C VAL A 466 1.68 11.08 -13.08
N VAL A 467 0.80 10.09 -13.11
CA VAL A 467 -0.63 10.24 -12.80
C VAL A 467 -0.96 9.57 -11.46
N PRO A 468 -1.70 10.24 -10.53
CA PRO A 468 -2.15 9.64 -9.29
C PRO A 468 -2.94 8.36 -9.50
N PHE A 469 -2.70 7.34 -8.67
CA PHE A 469 -3.27 5.99 -8.80
C PHE A 469 -4.79 6.00 -9.01
N CYS A 470 -5.54 6.70 -8.14
CA CYS A 470 -7.00 6.71 -8.24
C CYS A 470 -7.49 7.49 -9.47
N ALA A 471 -6.82 8.58 -9.87
CA ALA A 471 -7.15 9.29 -11.10
C ALA A 471 -6.90 8.42 -12.33
N TYR A 472 -5.76 7.73 -12.38
CA TYR A 472 -5.43 6.84 -13.49
C TYR A 472 -6.49 5.75 -13.67
N ASN A 473 -6.83 5.02 -12.63
CA ASN A 473 -7.72 3.86 -12.73
C ASN A 473 -9.20 4.23 -12.95
N ASN A 474 -9.63 5.45 -12.60
CA ASN A 474 -11.00 5.90 -12.81
C ASN A 474 -11.20 6.67 -14.12
N ILE A 475 -10.15 7.32 -14.65
CA ILE A 475 -10.31 8.31 -15.72
C ILE A 475 -9.41 7.99 -16.92
N HIS A 476 -8.13 7.64 -16.67
CA HIS A 476 -7.12 7.58 -17.73
C HIS A 476 -6.83 6.16 -18.23
N ARG A 477 -7.24 5.14 -17.51
CA ARG A 477 -7.05 3.74 -17.94
C ARG A 477 -8.09 3.39 -19.00
N GLY A 478 -7.64 3.17 -20.23
CA GLY A 478 -8.51 2.79 -21.37
C GLY A 478 -9.17 3.98 -22.08
N SER A 479 -8.71 5.23 -21.82
CA SER A 479 -9.04 6.41 -22.61
C SER A 479 -8.09 6.58 -23.79
#